data_039ab14602c39f3fc437e958edca0815
#
_entry.id   039ab14602c39f3fc437e958edca0815
#
_cell.length_a   1.000
_cell.length_b   1.000
_cell.length_c   1.000
_cell.angle_alpha   90.00
_cell.angle_beta   90.00
_cell.angle_gamma   90.00
#
_symmetry.space_group_name_H-M   'P 1'
#
loop_
_entity.id
_entity.type
_entity.pdbx_description
1 polymer ?
#
loop_
_entity_poly.entity_id
_entity_poly.type
_entity_poly.pdbx_seq_one_letter_code
_entity_poly.pdbx_strand_id
1 'polypeptide(L)'
;MVDYALMNQNLYEGKAKEVEQMTKDALAEGRHFSEVLSEGLIAGMSVVGEDFKHNILYVPEVLIAARAMKAGMAVLKPLLSAKDSGSEPVGTLLMGTVRGDLHDIGKNLVCMMAEGAGFEVHDIGVDQSVEKFMAAADKVNPTIIGMSALLTTTMTYMKTVIDGFEAAGRGHIKMCVGGAPISQMFADEIGADGYGQNASAAVDLFLRLAKGEQAPRPSAAPTKPAAAENLDGRQGKTSTYKVLYWQEIPSQVKAEDDAGNEVSLELSPKFAEYIDRMAAQRGFSSGDAYMAQWKWSDEQQRNGSAKEVAEAVKRELESAATW
;
A
#
# COMPACT_ATOMS: atom_id res chain seq x y z
N MET A 1 -3.84 9.49 -29.22
CA MET A 1 -4.10 8.05 -28.90
C MET A 1 -3.52 7.79 -27.54
N VAL A 2 -4.33 7.32 -26.62
CA VAL A 2 -3.90 7.07 -25.22
C VAL A 2 -2.77 6.04 -25.19
N ASP A 3 -1.72 6.33 -24.46
CA ASP A 3 -0.62 5.41 -24.17
C ASP A 3 -0.75 4.89 -22.73
N TYR A 4 -1.37 3.71 -22.59
CA TYR A 4 -1.56 3.09 -21.26
C TYR A 4 -0.23 2.64 -20.65
N ALA A 5 0.78 2.30 -21.45
CA ALA A 5 2.11 1.96 -20.92
C ALA A 5 2.76 3.17 -20.24
N LEU A 6 2.68 4.34 -20.88
CA LEU A 6 3.15 5.60 -20.29
C LEU A 6 2.30 5.98 -19.05
N MET A 7 1.00 5.72 -19.08
CA MET A 7 0.12 5.98 -17.92
C MET A 7 0.49 5.10 -16.73
N ASN A 8 0.76 3.81 -16.97
CA ASN A 8 1.22 2.87 -15.96
C ASN A 8 2.58 3.27 -15.38
N GLN A 9 3.51 3.73 -16.22
CA GLN A 9 4.79 4.25 -15.79
C GLN A 9 4.64 5.51 -14.93
N ASN A 10 3.82 6.47 -15.35
CA ASN A 10 3.56 7.68 -14.57
C ASN A 10 2.89 7.37 -13.23
N LEU A 11 2.01 6.36 -13.19
CA LEU A 11 1.41 5.88 -11.95
C LEU A 11 2.49 5.27 -11.03
N TYR A 12 3.32 4.39 -11.56
CA TYR A 12 4.43 3.75 -10.84
C TYR A 12 5.39 4.79 -10.24
N GLU A 13 5.71 5.84 -10.99
CA GLU A 13 6.57 6.94 -10.56
C GLU A 13 5.86 7.96 -9.62
N GLY A 14 4.56 7.78 -9.37
CA GLY A 14 3.79 8.65 -8.48
C GLY A 14 3.42 10.02 -9.06
N LYS A 15 3.45 10.17 -10.38
CA LYS A 15 3.13 11.41 -11.11
C LYS A 15 1.62 11.63 -11.20
N ALA A 16 1.01 12.04 -10.08
CA ALA A 16 -0.44 12.12 -9.92
C ALA A 16 -1.13 13.05 -10.92
N LYS A 17 -0.51 14.20 -11.26
CA LYS A 17 -1.09 15.16 -12.21
C LYS A 17 -1.12 14.63 -13.64
N GLU A 18 -0.06 13.93 -14.02
CA GLU A 18 0.07 13.29 -15.33
C GLU A 18 -0.95 12.17 -15.49
N VAL A 19 -1.11 11.31 -14.46
CA VAL A 19 -2.12 10.24 -14.45
C VAL A 19 -3.53 10.82 -14.51
N GLU A 20 -3.84 11.86 -13.74
CA GLU A 20 -5.13 12.55 -13.80
C GLU A 20 -5.41 13.10 -15.20
N GLN A 21 -4.43 13.78 -15.81
CA GLN A 21 -4.59 14.35 -17.14
C GLN A 21 -4.77 13.27 -18.20
N MET A 22 -3.94 12.22 -18.20
CA MET A 22 -4.06 11.10 -19.14
C MET A 22 -5.39 10.38 -19.01
N THR A 23 -5.94 10.26 -17.78
CA THR A 23 -7.28 9.72 -17.56
C THR A 23 -8.36 10.57 -18.22
N LYS A 24 -8.27 11.91 -18.10
CA LYS A 24 -9.18 12.84 -18.77
C LYS A 24 -9.07 12.76 -20.30
N ASP A 25 -7.85 12.71 -20.81
CA ASP A 25 -7.57 12.64 -22.24
C ASP A 25 -8.10 11.32 -22.83
N ALA A 26 -7.94 10.20 -22.13
CA ALA A 26 -8.50 8.91 -22.51
C ALA A 26 -10.01 8.95 -22.67
N LEU A 27 -10.71 9.54 -21.70
CA LEU A 27 -12.17 9.72 -21.77
C LEU A 27 -12.59 10.68 -22.91
N ALA A 28 -11.82 11.75 -23.14
CA ALA A 28 -12.07 12.68 -24.23
C ALA A 28 -11.86 12.06 -25.63
N GLU A 29 -10.95 11.09 -25.76
CA GLU A 29 -10.78 10.26 -26.95
C GLU A 29 -11.89 9.21 -27.15
N GLY A 30 -12.86 9.13 -26.23
CA GLY A 30 -13.99 8.19 -26.29
C GLY A 30 -13.67 6.80 -25.78
N ARG A 31 -12.58 6.62 -25.03
CA ARG A 31 -12.29 5.34 -24.36
C ARG A 31 -13.32 5.07 -23.27
N HIS A 32 -13.73 3.83 -23.17
CA HIS A 32 -14.66 3.44 -22.12
C HIS A 32 -13.99 3.51 -20.75
N PHE A 33 -14.68 4.04 -19.75
CA PHE A 33 -14.10 4.23 -18.39
C PHE A 33 -13.58 2.93 -17.77
N SER A 34 -14.21 1.77 -18.07
CA SER A 34 -13.74 0.46 -17.58
C SER A 34 -12.41 0.04 -18.22
N GLU A 35 -12.16 0.38 -19.49
CA GLU A 35 -10.88 0.16 -20.17
C GLU A 35 -9.80 1.03 -19.51
N VAL A 36 -10.08 2.32 -19.29
CA VAL A 36 -9.14 3.24 -18.63
C VAL A 36 -8.82 2.78 -17.21
N LEU A 37 -9.82 2.28 -16.48
CA LEU A 37 -9.65 1.72 -15.16
C LEU A 37 -8.76 0.48 -15.18
N SER A 38 -9.06 -0.51 -16.03
CA SER A 38 -8.34 -1.79 -16.05
C SER A 38 -6.94 -1.66 -16.62
N GLU A 39 -6.81 -1.07 -17.82
CA GLU A 39 -5.53 -1.03 -18.55
C GLU A 39 -4.63 0.12 -18.09
N GLY A 40 -5.24 1.23 -17.67
CA GLY A 40 -4.51 2.44 -17.28
C GLY A 40 -4.16 2.48 -15.80
N LEU A 41 -5.08 2.17 -14.90
CA LEU A 41 -4.89 2.36 -13.47
C LEU A 41 -4.60 1.06 -12.72
N ILE A 42 -5.46 0.03 -12.86
CA ILE A 42 -5.29 -1.23 -12.13
C ILE A 42 -4.04 -1.96 -12.60
N ALA A 43 -3.76 -2.01 -13.90
CA ALA A 43 -2.57 -2.66 -14.45
C ALA A 43 -1.29 -2.02 -13.88
N GLY A 44 -1.21 -0.67 -13.84
CA GLY A 44 -0.08 0.04 -13.24
C GLY A 44 0.08 -0.25 -11.75
N MET A 45 -1.01 -0.23 -10.99
CA MET A 45 -0.97 -0.52 -9.55
C MET A 45 -0.63 -1.98 -9.25
N SER A 46 -0.99 -2.91 -10.14
CA SER A 46 -0.61 -4.33 -10.02
C SER A 46 0.92 -4.52 -10.11
N VAL A 47 1.60 -3.78 -10.99
CA VAL A 47 3.07 -3.79 -11.06
C VAL A 47 3.68 -3.25 -9.77
N VAL A 48 3.14 -2.14 -9.24
CA VAL A 48 3.57 -1.58 -7.94
C VAL A 48 3.42 -2.62 -6.81
N GLY A 49 2.31 -3.34 -6.78
CA GLY A 49 2.05 -4.38 -5.78
C GLY A 49 3.02 -5.55 -5.88
N GLU A 50 3.33 -6.02 -7.09
CA GLU A 50 4.27 -7.12 -7.32
C GLU A 50 5.71 -6.72 -6.96
N ASP A 51 6.13 -5.52 -7.35
CA ASP A 51 7.47 -5.01 -7.02
C ASP A 51 7.62 -4.73 -5.51
N PHE A 52 6.56 -4.27 -4.84
CA PHE A 52 6.55 -4.16 -3.40
C PHE A 52 6.70 -5.52 -2.69
N LYS A 53 6.00 -6.55 -3.17
CA LYS A 53 6.09 -7.93 -2.67
C LYS A 53 7.50 -8.51 -2.81
N HIS A 54 8.22 -8.15 -3.88
CA HIS A 54 9.59 -8.58 -4.14
C HIS A 54 10.65 -7.66 -3.51
N ASN A 55 10.27 -6.67 -2.69
CA ASN A 55 11.15 -5.67 -2.08
C ASN A 55 11.95 -4.82 -3.10
N ILE A 56 11.41 -4.64 -4.31
CA ILE A 56 11.91 -3.70 -5.32
C ILE A 56 11.42 -2.30 -4.98
N LEU A 57 10.15 -2.17 -4.57
CA LEU A 57 9.57 -0.94 -4.02
C LEU A 57 9.39 -1.04 -2.50
N TYR A 58 9.42 0.10 -1.84
CA TYR A 58 9.18 0.25 -0.41
C TYR A 58 7.90 1.06 -0.14
N VAL A 59 7.46 1.09 1.13
CA VAL A 59 6.20 1.75 1.52
C VAL A 59 6.05 3.18 0.97
N PRO A 60 7.06 4.08 1.03
CA PRO A 60 6.90 5.42 0.50
C PRO A 60 6.63 5.48 -1.00
N GLU A 61 7.24 4.58 -1.79
CA GLU A 61 7.03 4.52 -3.25
C GLU A 61 5.62 4.01 -3.57
N VAL A 62 5.14 3.02 -2.83
CA VAL A 62 3.75 2.54 -2.96
C VAL A 62 2.75 3.64 -2.61
N LEU A 63 3.02 4.45 -1.58
CA LEU A 63 2.15 5.56 -1.18
C LEU A 63 2.05 6.65 -2.26
N ILE A 64 3.15 7.01 -2.91
CA ILE A 64 3.11 8.01 -4.01
C ILE A 64 2.43 7.44 -5.26
N ALA A 65 2.63 6.16 -5.58
CA ALA A 65 1.91 5.48 -6.67
C ALA A 65 0.40 5.40 -6.38
N ALA A 66 0.01 5.03 -5.15
CA ALA A 66 -1.38 5.01 -4.72
C ALA A 66 -2.04 6.40 -4.79
N ARG A 67 -1.29 7.48 -4.48
CA ARG A 67 -1.79 8.85 -4.69
C ARG A 67 -2.05 9.14 -6.17
N ALA A 68 -1.18 8.68 -7.07
CA ALA A 68 -1.39 8.83 -8.51
C ALA A 68 -2.61 8.03 -9.00
N MET A 69 -2.77 6.79 -8.50
CA MET A 69 -3.98 5.97 -8.71
C MET A 69 -5.25 6.72 -8.29
N LYS A 70 -5.23 7.31 -7.08
CA LYS A 70 -6.37 8.04 -6.51
C LYS A 70 -6.75 9.26 -7.34
N ALA A 71 -5.77 9.96 -7.93
CA ALA A 71 -6.01 11.09 -8.83
C ALA A 71 -6.74 10.64 -10.11
N GLY A 72 -6.32 9.54 -10.74
CA GLY A 72 -7.02 8.95 -11.88
C GLY A 72 -8.43 8.45 -11.52
N MET A 73 -8.57 7.75 -10.38
CA MET A 73 -9.87 7.28 -9.89
C MET A 73 -10.85 8.41 -9.62
N ALA A 74 -10.40 9.57 -9.13
CA ALA A 74 -11.27 10.73 -8.91
C ALA A 74 -11.95 11.21 -10.20
N VAL A 75 -11.27 11.08 -11.33
CA VAL A 75 -11.83 11.39 -12.66
C VAL A 75 -12.89 10.36 -13.09
N LEU A 76 -12.66 9.08 -12.78
CA LEU A 76 -13.57 7.99 -13.17
C LEU A 76 -14.78 7.84 -12.23
N LYS A 77 -14.65 8.24 -10.96
CA LYS A 77 -15.67 8.04 -9.93
C LYS A 77 -17.08 8.50 -10.29
N PRO A 78 -17.29 9.67 -10.93
CA PRO A 78 -18.63 10.09 -11.36
C PRO A 78 -19.26 9.14 -12.39
N LEU A 79 -18.44 8.52 -13.24
CA LEU A 79 -18.87 7.59 -14.29
C LEU A 79 -19.18 6.21 -13.73
N LEU A 80 -18.44 5.77 -12.68
CA LEU A 80 -18.68 4.52 -11.97
C LEU A 80 -19.96 4.55 -11.13
N SER A 81 -20.35 5.72 -10.65
CA SER A 81 -21.57 5.92 -9.84
C SER A 81 -22.86 5.99 -10.68
N ALA A 82 -22.76 6.14 -12.00
CA ALA A 82 -23.91 6.08 -12.88
C ALA A 82 -24.35 4.59 -13.03
N LYS A 83 -25.64 4.31 -12.80
CA LYS A 83 -26.24 2.96 -12.73
C LYS A 83 -26.06 2.03 -13.97
N ASP A 84 -25.30 2.46 -14.97
CA ASP A 84 -25.03 1.74 -16.22
C ASP A 84 -23.57 1.28 -16.35
N SER A 85 -22.76 1.39 -15.28
CA SER A 85 -21.37 0.94 -15.33
C SER A 85 -21.29 -0.58 -15.21
N GLY A 86 -21.08 -1.27 -16.32
CA GLY A 86 -21.02 -2.74 -16.40
C GLY A 86 -19.77 -3.40 -15.77
N SER A 87 -19.02 -2.72 -14.92
CA SER A 87 -17.93 -3.30 -14.13
C SER A 87 -18.31 -3.33 -12.65
N GLU A 88 -18.68 -4.50 -12.17
CA GLU A 88 -18.83 -4.73 -10.72
C GLU A 88 -17.45 -4.72 -10.06
N PRO A 89 -17.32 -4.15 -8.84
CA PRO A 89 -16.08 -4.26 -8.08
C PRO A 89 -15.75 -5.73 -7.79
N VAL A 90 -14.47 -6.05 -7.63
CA VAL A 90 -14.00 -7.39 -7.26
C VAL A 90 -14.67 -7.89 -5.97
N GLY A 91 -14.97 -6.96 -5.08
CA GLY A 91 -15.69 -7.18 -3.82
C GLY A 91 -15.73 -5.91 -3.00
N THR A 92 -16.49 -5.92 -1.92
CA THR A 92 -16.57 -4.80 -0.97
C THR A 92 -15.76 -5.13 0.27
N LEU A 93 -14.76 -4.31 0.57
CA LEU A 93 -13.85 -4.42 1.70
C LEU A 93 -14.15 -3.33 2.74
N LEU A 94 -14.49 -3.76 3.96
CA LEU A 94 -14.62 -2.88 5.12
C LEU A 94 -13.34 -2.96 5.96
N MET A 95 -12.64 -1.84 6.14
CA MET A 95 -11.38 -1.80 6.90
C MET A 95 -11.50 -0.92 8.14
N GLY A 96 -10.88 -1.35 9.24
CA GLY A 96 -10.81 -0.55 10.46
C GLY A 96 -9.68 -0.98 11.38
N THR A 97 -9.17 -0.05 12.19
CA THR A 97 -8.28 -0.36 13.30
C THR A 97 -9.12 -0.61 14.54
N VAL A 98 -8.86 -1.70 15.24
CA VAL A 98 -9.66 -2.15 16.38
C VAL A 98 -9.63 -1.17 17.55
N ARG A 99 -10.59 -1.32 18.46
CA ARG A 99 -10.77 -0.45 19.64
C ARG A 99 -9.50 -0.37 20.48
N GLY A 100 -9.18 0.87 20.90
CA GLY A 100 -8.01 1.19 21.71
C GLY A 100 -6.72 1.33 20.93
N ASP A 101 -6.75 1.13 19.61
CA ASP A 101 -5.60 1.28 18.72
C ASP A 101 -5.81 2.47 17.76
N LEU A 102 -4.80 3.35 17.66
CA LEU A 102 -4.84 4.56 16.84
C LEU A 102 -3.91 4.50 15.62
N HIS A 103 -3.23 3.37 15.42
CA HIS A 103 -2.30 3.19 14.31
C HIS A 103 -3.06 2.90 13.02
N ASP A 104 -2.76 3.63 11.96
CA ASP A 104 -3.50 3.55 10.71
C ASP A 104 -2.61 3.48 9.44
N ILE A 105 -1.30 3.71 9.54
CA ILE A 105 -0.41 3.75 8.36
C ILE A 105 -0.48 2.45 7.57
N GLY A 106 -0.29 1.31 8.23
CA GLY A 106 -0.37 -0.01 7.58
C GLY A 106 -1.77 -0.29 7.02
N LYS A 107 -2.82 0.07 7.76
CA LYS A 107 -4.21 -0.06 7.33
C LYS A 107 -4.48 0.78 6.07
N ASN A 108 -4.04 2.04 6.06
CA ASN A 108 -4.22 2.94 4.93
C ASN A 108 -3.50 2.42 3.68
N LEU A 109 -2.30 1.86 3.84
CA LEU A 109 -1.58 1.21 2.74
C LEU A 109 -2.37 0.03 2.16
N VAL A 110 -2.91 -0.85 3.02
CA VAL A 110 -3.77 -1.97 2.59
C VAL A 110 -4.99 -1.45 1.84
N CYS A 111 -5.68 -0.42 2.37
CA CYS A 111 -6.84 0.18 1.72
C CYS A 111 -6.51 0.67 0.30
N MET A 112 -5.41 1.45 0.16
CA MET A 112 -5.00 1.99 -1.14
C MET A 112 -4.61 0.91 -2.15
N MET A 113 -3.90 -0.13 -1.70
CA MET A 113 -3.54 -1.26 -2.56
C MET A 113 -4.77 -2.09 -2.95
N ALA A 114 -5.75 -2.26 -2.04
CA ALA A 114 -7.00 -2.96 -2.34
C ALA A 114 -7.88 -2.16 -3.33
N GLU A 115 -7.95 -0.82 -3.18
CA GLU A 115 -8.58 0.05 -4.18
C GLU A 115 -7.91 -0.12 -5.55
N GLY A 116 -6.57 -0.15 -5.59
CA GLY A 116 -5.77 -0.42 -6.78
C GLY A 116 -6.03 -1.80 -7.40
N ALA A 117 -6.39 -2.79 -6.60
CA ALA A 117 -6.77 -4.14 -7.05
C ALA A 117 -8.24 -4.27 -7.48
N GLY A 118 -9.02 -3.18 -7.44
CA GLY A 118 -10.41 -3.13 -7.91
C GLY A 118 -11.48 -3.41 -6.85
N PHE A 119 -11.12 -3.38 -5.56
CA PHE A 119 -12.11 -3.46 -4.48
C PHE A 119 -12.81 -2.11 -4.26
N GLU A 120 -14.09 -2.18 -3.88
CA GLU A 120 -14.77 -1.06 -3.24
C GLU A 120 -14.37 -1.04 -1.76
N VAL A 121 -13.58 -0.05 -1.34
CA VAL A 121 -13.01 0.01 0.02
C VAL A 121 -13.74 1.04 0.87
N HIS A 122 -14.17 0.61 2.05
CA HIS A 122 -14.78 1.45 3.08
C HIS A 122 -13.90 1.44 4.34
N ASP A 123 -13.12 2.48 4.53
CA ASP A 123 -12.30 2.67 5.71
C ASP A 123 -13.11 3.39 6.80
N ILE A 124 -13.30 2.73 7.95
CA ILE A 124 -14.02 3.29 9.10
C ILE A 124 -13.10 3.95 10.14
N GLY A 125 -11.82 4.04 9.83
CA GLY A 125 -10.83 4.73 10.66
C GLY A 125 -10.26 3.88 11.79
N VAL A 126 -9.85 4.57 12.86
CA VAL A 126 -9.19 3.97 14.03
C VAL A 126 -10.12 3.87 15.24
N ASP A 127 -9.73 3.11 16.26
CA ASP A 127 -10.51 2.94 17.51
C ASP A 127 -11.96 2.47 17.26
N GLN A 128 -12.10 1.41 16.47
CA GLN A 128 -13.40 0.90 16.07
C GLN A 128 -13.88 -0.23 16.99
N SER A 129 -15.04 -0.03 17.62
CA SER A 129 -15.70 -1.07 18.41
C SER A 129 -16.49 -2.04 17.53
N VAL A 130 -16.93 -3.19 18.10
CA VAL A 130 -17.78 -4.17 17.42
C VAL A 130 -19.01 -3.51 16.83
N GLU A 131 -19.67 -2.64 17.60
CA GLU A 131 -20.89 -1.95 17.20
C GLU A 131 -20.65 -1.05 15.98
N LYS A 132 -19.49 -0.38 15.93
CA LYS A 132 -19.11 0.46 14.81
C LYS A 132 -18.84 -0.37 13.54
N PHE A 133 -18.13 -1.50 13.68
CA PHE A 133 -17.93 -2.44 12.58
C PHE A 133 -19.29 -2.98 12.07
N MET A 134 -20.18 -3.38 12.96
CA MET A 134 -21.52 -3.86 12.60
C MET A 134 -22.35 -2.79 11.90
N ALA A 135 -22.41 -1.58 12.46
CA ALA A 135 -23.16 -0.47 11.88
C ALA A 135 -22.63 -0.05 10.50
N ALA A 136 -21.32 -0.17 10.27
CA ALA A 136 -20.73 0.05 8.96
C ALA A 136 -21.06 -1.11 8.00
N ALA A 137 -20.95 -2.36 8.46
CA ALA A 137 -21.30 -3.53 7.66
C ALA A 137 -22.75 -3.53 7.20
N ASP A 138 -23.68 -3.03 8.05
CA ASP A 138 -25.11 -2.88 7.68
C ASP A 138 -25.32 -1.91 6.51
N LYS A 139 -24.45 -0.92 6.36
CA LYS A 139 -24.56 0.10 5.30
C LYS A 139 -23.98 -0.35 3.99
N VAL A 140 -22.86 -1.08 4.04
CA VAL A 140 -22.06 -1.37 2.83
C VAL A 140 -22.12 -2.84 2.40
N ASN A 141 -22.66 -3.73 3.25
CA ASN A 141 -22.78 -5.17 3.01
C ASN A 141 -21.46 -5.79 2.50
N PRO A 142 -20.36 -5.74 3.30
CA PRO A 142 -19.04 -6.11 2.84
C PRO A 142 -18.94 -7.62 2.60
N THR A 143 -18.13 -7.99 1.60
CA THR A 143 -17.71 -9.38 1.40
C THR A 143 -16.57 -9.76 2.33
N ILE A 144 -15.72 -8.78 2.69
CA ILE A 144 -14.55 -8.96 3.55
C ILE A 144 -14.50 -7.81 4.57
N ILE A 145 -14.17 -8.15 5.81
CA ILE A 145 -13.80 -7.20 6.86
C ILE A 145 -12.33 -7.41 7.18
N GLY A 146 -11.54 -6.34 7.06
CA GLY A 146 -10.13 -6.30 7.45
C GLY A 146 -9.95 -5.54 8.75
N MET A 147 -9.24 -6.14 9.69
CA MET A 147 -8.94 -5.55 10.99
C MET A 147 -7.45 -5.34 11.16
N SER A 148 -7.06 -4.16 11.66
CA SER A 148 -5.67 -3.79 11.94
C SER A 148 -5.46 -3.54 13.43
N ALA A 149 -4.28 -3.96 13.95
CA ALA A 149 -3.79 -3.60 15.27
C ALA A 149 -2.26 -3.55 15.27
N LEU A 150 -1.65 -2.64 16.02
CA LEU A 150 -0.20 -2.54 16.17
C LEU A 150 0.29 -2.93 17.56
N LEU A 151 -0.58 -3.00 18.57
CA LEU A 151 -0.22 -3.33 19.94
C LEU A 151 -0.71 -4.73 20.32
N THR A 152 0.12 -5.46 21.07
CA THR A 152 -0.25 -6.77 21.64
C THR A 152 -1.45 -6.68 22.58
N THR A 153 -1.66 -5.52 23.20
CA THR A 153 -2.79 -5.25 24.10
C THR A 153 -4.09 -5.02 23.36
N THR A 154 -4.05 -4.53 22.12
CA THR A 154 -5.24 -4.21 21.31
C THR A 154 -5.61 -5.34 20.35
N MET A 155 -4.64 -6.17 19.90
CA MET A 155 -4.89 -7.25 18.94
C MET A 155 -5.94 -8.25 19.43
N THR A 156 -6.03 -8.49 20.73
CA THR A 156 -7.01 -9.41 21.33
C THR A 156 -8.46 -8.99 21.08
N TYR A 157 -8.70 -7.69 20.81
CA TYR A 157 -10.03 -7.19 20.49
C TYR A 157 -10.57 -7.68 19.13
N MET A 158 -9.66 -8.14 18.23
CA MET A 158 -10.06 -8.74 16.94
C MET A 158 -10.98 -9.94 17.16
N LYS A 159 -10.67 -10.80 18.16
CA LYS A 159 -11.54 -11.91 18.52
C LYS A 159 -12.93 -11.44 18.94
N THR A 160 -13.01 -10.37 19.73
CA THR A 160 -14.30 -9.81 20.17
C THR A 160 -15.14 -9.35 18.96
N VAL A 161 -14.52 -8.80 17.93
CA VAL A 161 -15.23 -8.42 16.69
C VAL A 161 -15.73 -9.67 15.96
N ILE A 162 -14.88 -10.69 15.76
CA ILE A 162 -15.25 -11.94 15.10
C ILE A 162 -16.43 -12.60 15.83
N ASP A 163 -16.31 -12.81 17.16
CA ASP A 163 -17.35 -13.41 17.98
C ASP A 163 -18.67 -12.63 17.89
N GLY A 164 -18.59 -11.30 17.84
CA GLY A 164 -19.76 -10.45 17.69
C GLY A 164 -20.49 -10.66 16.35
N PHE A 165 -19.75 -10.79 15.24
CA PHE A 165 -20.33 -11.06 13.92
C PHE A 165 -20.89 -12.48 13.83
N GLU A 166 -20.24 -13.48 14.43
CA GLU A 166 -20.75 -14.85 14.52
C GLU A 166 -22.07 -14.89 15.33
N ALA A 167 -22.09 -14.27 16.51
CA ALA A 167 -23.28 -14.19 17.36
C ALA A 167 -24.46 -13.49 16.67
N ALA A 168 -24.18 -12.54 15.77
CA ALA A 168 -25.20 -11.86 14.95
C ALA A 168 -25.62 -12.67 13.71
N GLY A 169 -25.13 -13.89 13.51
CA GLY A 169 -25.44 -14.75 12.36
C GLY A 169 -24.79 -14.29 11.04
N ARG A 170 -23.70 -13.52 11.11
CA ARG A 170 -23.02 -12.94 9.95
C ARG A 170 -21.71 -13.67 9.59
N GLY A 171 -21.59 -14.94 9.91
CA GLY A 171 -20.41 -15.76 9.64
C GLY A 171 -20.12 -15.99 8.14
N HIS A 172 -20.93 -15.47 7.24
CA HIS A 172 -20.68 -15.47 5.80
C HIS A 172 -19.69 -14.39 5.35
N ILE A 173 -19.50 -13.33 6.15
CA ILE A 173 -18.54 -12.25 5.88
C ILE A 173 -17.16 -12.75 6.26
N LYS A 174 -16.19 -12.59 5.36
CA LYS A 174 -14.81 -13.02 5.59
C LYS A 174 -14.06 -12.06 6.50
N MET A 175 -13.52 -12.59 7.60
CA MET A 175 -12.81 -11.83 8.62
C MET A 175 -11.31 -11.99 8.46
N CYS A 176 -10.60 -10.89 8.10
CA CYS A 176 -9.16 -10.88 7.91
C CYS A 176 -8.47 -9.99 8.94
N VAL A 177 -7.28 -10.38 9.36
CA VAL A 177 -6.50 -9.67 10.37
C VAL A 177 -5.09 -9.38 9.88
N GLY A 178 -4.50 -8.29 10.38
CA GLY A 178 -3.13 -7.90 10.07
C GLY A 178 -2.60 -6.85 11.04
N GLY A 179 -1.28 -6.65 10.97
CA GLY A 179 -0.53 -5.73 11.83
C GLY A 179 0.70 -6.40 12.43
N ALA A 180 1.66 -5.59 12.89
CA ALA A 180 2.98 -6.09 13.30
C ALA A 180 2.98 -7.19 14.38
N PRO A 181 2.11 -7.18 15.43
CA PRO A 181 2.08 -8.22 16.43
C PRO A 181 1.27 -9.46 16.00
N ILE A 182 0.59 -9.40 14.84
CA ILE A 182 -0.29 -10.47 14.39
C ILE A 182 0.53 -11.57 13.73
N SER A 183 0.15 -12.82 13.98
CA SER A 183 0.71 -14.01 13.36
C SER A 183 -0.39 -14.89 12.79
N GLN A 184 -0.02 -15.84 11.91
CA GLN A 184 -0.97 -16.83 11.42
C GLN A 184 -1.55 -17.67 12.57
N MET A 185 -0.71 -18.05 13.54
CA MET A 185 -1.16 -18.83 14.71
C MET A 185 -2.24 -18.06 15.50
N PHE A 186 -2.07 -16.75 15.70
CA PHE A 186 -3.07 -15.94 16.37
C PHE A 186 -4.35 -15.81 15.53
N ALA A 187 -4.23 -15.62 14.21
CA ALA A 187 -5.38 -15.56 13.32
C ALA A 187 -6.20 -16.87 13.37
N ASP A 188 -5.53 -18.01 13.34
CA ASP A 188 -6.17 -19.34 13.45
C ASP A 188 -6.84 -19.52 14.84
N GLU A 189 -6.18 -19.08 15.92
CA GLU A 189 -6.71 -19.16 17.29
C GLU A 189 -8.00 -18.36 17.47
N ILE A 190 -8.08 -17.17 16.88
CA ILE A 190 -9.25 -16.30 17.00
C ILE A 190 -10.36 -16.61 15.99
N GLY A 191 -10.14 -17.55 15.06
CA GLY A 191 -11.10 -17.93 14.03
C GLY A 191 -11.19 -16.97 12.85
N ALA A 192 -10.12 -16.21 12.54
CA ALA A 192 -10.08 -15.37 11.36
C ALA A 192 -9.99 -16.21 10.08
N ASP A 193 -10.65 -15.75 8.99
CA ASP A 193 -10.58 -16.39 7.67
C ASP A 193 -9.23 -16.20 6.99
N GLY A 194 -8.42 -15.24 7.43
CA GLY A 194 -7.08 -15.05 6.90
C GLY A 194 -6.23 -14.01 7.61
N TYR A 195 -4.92 -14.11 7.37
CA TYR A 195 -3.90 -13.22 7.90
C TYR A 195 -3.09 -12.57 6.78
N GLY A 196 -3.01 -11.26 6.79
CA GLY A 196 -2.14 -10.48 5.93
C GLY A 196 -0.83 -10.13 6.64
N GLN A 197 0.26 -10.82 6.29
CA GLN A 197 1.59 -10.59 6.87
C GLN A 197 2.13 -9.19 6.54
N ASN A 198 1.76 -8.67 5.37
CA ASN A 198 2.06 -7.32 4.88
C ASN A 198 0.93 -6.87 3.95
N ALA A 199 1.01 -5.65 3.44
CA ALA A 199 -0.05 -5.07 2.63
C ALA A 199 -0.28 -5.82 1.32
N SER A 200 0.78 -6.26 0.62
CA SER A 200 0.66 -7.05 -0.60
C SER A 200 0.00 -8.41 -0.33
N ALA A 201 0.48 -9.12 0.69
CA ALA A 201 -0.09 -10.42 1.08
C ALA A 201 -1.57 -10.30 1.52
N ALA A 202 -1.95 -9.17 2.14
CA ALA A 202 -3.34 -8.91 2.50
C ALA A 202 -4.22 -8.75 1.24
N VAL A 203 -3.76 -8.01 0.24
CA VAL A 203 -4.51 -7.83 -1.01
C VAL A 203 -4.60 -9.13 -1.81
N ASP A 204 -3.53 -9.92 -1.90
CA ASP A 204 -3.55 -11.25 -2.51
C ASP A 204 -4.56 -12.17 -1.81
N LEU A 205 -4.64 -12.10 -0.48
CA LEU A 205 -5.62 -12.82 0.33
C LEU A 205 -7.05 -12.39 -0.01
N PHE A 206 -7.30 -11.08 -0.06
CA PHE A 206 -8.63 -10.52 -0.39
C PHE A 206 -9.09 -10.94 -1.78
N LEU A 207 -8.20 -10.90 -2.79
CA LEU A 207 -8.51 -11.34 -4.15
C LEU A 207 -8.92 -12.82 -4.22
N ARG A 208 -8.26 -13.69 -3.45
CA ARG A 208 -8.61 -15.12 -3.35
C ARG A 208 -9.95 -15.34 -2.65
N LEU A 209 -10.17 -14.66 -1.52
CA LEU A 209 -11.42 -14.77 -0.77
C LEU A 209 -12.62 -14.25 -1.58
N ALA A 210 -12.46 -13.17 -2.34
CA ALA A 210 -13.50 -12.65 -3.23
C ALA A 210 -13.88 -13.63 -4.34
N LYS A 211 -12.94 -14.49 -4.78
CA LYS A 211 -13.20 -15.58 -5.74
C LYS A 211 -13.80 -16.84 -5.09
N GLY A 212 -14.03 -16.83 -3.76
CA GLY A 212 -14.51 -17.99 -3.01
C GLY A 212 -13.46 -19.06 -2.74
N GLU A 213 -12.18 -18.75 -2.94
CA GLU A 213 -11.08 -19.66 -2.62
C GLU A 213 -10.81 -19.63 -1.10
N GLN A 214 -10.59 -20.80 -0.49
CA GLN A 214 -10.12 -20.83 0.90
C GLN A 214 -8.68 -20.34 0.98
N ALA A 215 -8.35 -19.51 1.98
CA ALA A 215 -6.99 -19.08 2.21
C ALA A 215 -6.08 -20.30 2.40
N PRO A 216 -5.00 -20.47 1.61
CA PRO A 216 -4.06 -21.52 1.87
C PRO A 216 -3.41 -21.24 3.23
N ARG A 217 -3.36 -22.24 4.11
CA ARG A 217 -2.53 -22.15 5.30
C ARG A 217 -1.08 -22.01 4.83
N PRO A 218 -0.35 -20.93 5.14
CA PRO A 218 1.03 -20.80 4.71
C PRO A 218 1.84 -21.96 5.32
N SER A 219 2.46 -22.75 4.47
CA SER A 219 3.57 -23.60 4.92
C SER A 219 4.67 -22.66 5.40
N ALA A 220 5.33 -23.05 6.49
CA ALA A 220 6.39 -22.37 7.24
C ALA A 220 7.07 -21.19 6.51
N ALA A 221 7.20 -20.07 7.24
CA ALA A 221 7.71 -18.79 6.81
C ALA A 221 8.73 -18.87 5.64
N PRO A 222 8.53 -18.10 4.57
CA PRO A 222 9.60 -17.92 3.61
C PRO A 222 10.75 -17.24 4.33
N THR A 223 11.89 -17.90 4.36
CA THR A 223 13.18 -17.27 4.63
C THR A 223 13.24 -16.00 3.78
N LYS A 224 13.49 -14.86 4.45
CA LYS A 224 13.71 -13.56 3.87
C LYS A 224 14.40 -13.71 2.50
N PRO A 225 13.78 -13.32 1.39
CA PRO A 225 14.48 -13.34 0.12
C PRO A 225 15.63 -12.32 0.29
N ALA A 226 16.83 -12.76 0.00
CA ALA A 226 17.93 -11.84 -0.23
C ALA A 226 17.44 -10.86 -1.31
N ALA A 227 17.69 -9.55 -1.08
CA ALA A 227 17.47 -8.53 -2.07
C ALA A 227 17.87 -9.09 -3.43
N ALA A 228 17.00 -9.00 -4.43
CA ALA A 228 17.31 -9.44 -5.77
C ALA A 228 18.49 -8.58 -6.25
N GLU A 229 19.69 -9.10 -6.09
CA GLU A 229 20.87 -8.60 -6.78
C GLU A 229 20.66 -8.98 -8.26
N ASN A 230 20.17 -8.04 -9.05
CA ASN A 230 20.36 -8.08 -10.48
C ASN A 230 21.83 -7.79 -10.76
N LEU A 231 22.69 -8.77 -10.47
CA LEU A 231 24.10 -8.76 -10.82
C LEU A 231 24.27 -9.33 -12.23
N ASP A 232 23.97 -8.51 -13.23
CA ASP A 232 24.74 -8.61 -14.46
C ASP A 232 26.09 -7.94 -14.15
N GLY A 233 27.19 -8.69 -14.17
CA GLY A 233 28.49 -8.35 -13.57
C GLY A 233 29.24 -7.15 -14.14
N ARG A 234 28.54 -6.09 -14.53
CA ARG A 234 29.07 -4.79 -14.93
C ARG A 234 28.81 -3.78 -13.82
N GLN A 235 29.84 -3.41 -13.08
CA GLN A 235 29.78 -2.29 -12.12
C GLN A 235 29.93 -0.98 -12.87
N GLY A 236 28.96 -0.08 -12.72
CA GLY A 236 29.06 1.30 -13.19
C GLY A 236 30.14 2.09 -12.43
N LYS A 237 30.68 3.13 -13.07
CA LYS A 237 31.71 4.01 -12.50
C LYS A 237 31.15 5.30 -11.92
N THR A 238 29.93 5.65 -12.32
CA THR A 238 29.20 6.85 -11.88
C THR A 238 27.75 6.50 -11.69
N SER A 239 27.17 6.96 -10.59
CA SER A 239 25.75 6.75 -10.30
C SER A 239 25.05 8.08 -10.11
N THR A 240 23.79 8.15 -10.53
CA THR A 240 22.82 9.16 -10.06
C THR A 240 22.11 8.61 -8.84
N TYR A 241 21.82 9.49 -7.89
CA TYR A 241 21.03 9.11 -6.73
C TYR A 241 20.03 10.20 -6.34
N LYS A 242 18.96 9.79 -5.68
CA LYS A 242 17.95 10.66 -5.06
C LYS A 242 17.56 10.12 -3.71
N VAL A 243 17.07 11.01 -2.84
CA VAL A 243 16.61 10.65 -1.49
C VAL A 243 15.13 10.99 -1.38
N LEU A 244 14.36 10.07 -0.86
CA LEU A 244 12.95 10.32 -0.54
C LEU A 244 12.84 10.89 0.88
N TYR A 245 12.15 12.01 1.00
CA TYR A 245 11.91 12.71 2.25
C TYR A 245 10.42 12.76 2.58
N TRP A 246 10.11 12.60 3.86
CA TRP A 246 8.86 13.09 4.43
C TRP A 246 9.14 14.46 5.06
N GLN A 247 8.67 15.53 4.39
CA GLN A 247 9.08 16.90 4.70
C GLN A 247 10.63 17.05 4.68
N GLU A 248 11.26 17.21 5.85
CA GLU A 248 12.72 17.32 6.02
C GLU A 248 13.40 16.04 6.49
N ILE A 249 12.63 14.96 6.74
CA ILE A 249 13.15 13.72 7.31
C ILE A 249 13.41 12.72 6.18
N PRO A 250 14.65 12.27 5.96
CA PRO A 250 14.95 11.28 4.93
C PRO A 250 14.42 9.89 5.32
N SER A 251 14.02 9.11 4.32
CA SER A 251 13.47 7.77 4.50
C SER A 251 14.20 6.72 3.68
N GLN A 252 14.55 7.04 2.43
CA GLN A 252 15.05 6.08 1.46
C GLN A 252 16.04 6.74 0.52
N VAL A 253 17.04 5.96 0.10
CA VAL A 253 18.01 6.33 -0.95
C VAL A 253 17.81 5.41 -2.14
N LYS A 254 17.68 5.98 -3.34
CA LYS A 254 17.64 5.26 -4.60
C LYS A 254 18.83 5.72 -5.46
N ALA A 255 19.59 4.78 -6.01
CA ALA A 255 20.73 5.06 -6.88
C ALA A 255 20.69 4.17 -8.12
N GLU A 256 21.11 4.73 -9.25
CA GLU A 256 21.24 4.04 -10.54
C GLU A 256 22.60 4.36 -11.13
N ASP A 257 23.35 3.34 -11.58
CA ASP A 257 24.66 3.52 -12.19
C ASP A 257 24.60 3.61 -13.72
N ASP A 258 25.71 4.02 -14.33
CA ASP A 258 25.86 4.15 -15.79
C ASP A 258 25.84 2.80 -16.54
N ALA A 259 25.78 1.69 -15.84
CA ALA A 259 25.54 0.35 -16.38
C ALA A 259 24.06 -0.08 -16.32
N GLY A 260 23.17 0.76 -15.73
CA GLY A 260 21.74 0.51 -15.58
C GLY A 260 21.39 -0.36 -14.35
N ASN A 261 22.34 -0.53 -13.40
CA ASN A 261 22.01 -1.20 -12.15
C ASN A 261 21.35 -0.21 -11.20
N GLU A 262 20.18 -0.58 -10.67
CA GLU A 262 19.42 0.22 -9.71
C GLU A 262 19.49 -0.41 -8.31
N VAL A 263 19.65 0.40 -7.27
CA VAL A 263 19.66 -0.01 -5.87
C VAL A 263 18.83 0.97 -5.06
N SER A 264 17.88 0.45 -4.28
CA SER A 264 17.10 1.20 -3.31
C SER A 264 17.38 0.69 -1.90
N LEU A 265 17.64 1.60 -0.96
CA LEU A 265 17.95 1.29 0.44
C LEU A 265 17.10 2.15 1.37
N GLU A 266 16.32 1.52 2.25
CA GLU A 266 15.68 2.23 3.34
C GLU A 266 16.71 2.64 4.41
N LEU A 267 16.47 3.78 5.07
CA LEU A 267 17.20 4.17 6.27
C LEU A 267 16.79 3.28 7.44
N SER A 268 17.53 3.37 8.55
CA SER A 268 17.23 2.56 9.73
C SER A 268 15.80 2.82 10.24
N PRO A 269 15.16 1.83 10.91
CA PRO A 269 13.77 1.94 11.40
C PRO A 269 13.49 3.16 12.27
N LYS A 270 14.54 3.73 12.90
CA LYS A 270 14.43 4.97 13.70
C LYS A 270 13.88 6.15 12.89
N PHE A 271 14.19 6.22 11.59
CA PHE A 271 13.68 7.28 10.72
C PHE A 271 12.18 7.14 10.49
N ALA A 272 11.69 5.94 10.24
CA ALA A 272 10.26 5.66 10.11
C ALA A 272 9.52 6.00 11.41
N GLU A 273 10.03 5.54 12.56
CA GLU A 273 9.46 5.88 13.88
C GLU A 273 9.44 7.39 14.15
N TYR A 274 10.49 8.10 13.70
CA TYR A 274 10.56 9.55 13.84
C TYR A 274 9.56 10.26 12.95
N ILE A 275 9.40 9.81 11.68
CA ILE A 275 8.39 10.30 10.74
C ILE A 275 6.99 10.15 11.35
N ASP A 276 6.66 8.97 11.88
CA ASP A 276 5.35 8.69 12.48
C ASP A 276 5.06 9.61 13.67
N ARG A 277 6.05 9.78 14.55
CA ARG A 277 5.94 10.68 15.69
C ARG A 277 5.73 12.13 15.27
N MET A 278 6.51 12.61 14.29
CA MET A 278 6.39 13.97 13.77
C MET A 278 5.10 14.19 13.00
N ALA A 279 4.65 13.21 12.24
CA ALA A 279 3.38 13.23 11.54
C ALA A 279 2.21 13.38 12.53
N ALA A 280 2.21 12.59 13.60
CA ALA A 280 1.20 12.69 14.66
C ALA A 280 1.22 14.06 15.35
N GLN A 281 2.40 14.58 15.70
CA GLN A 281 2.55 15.89 16.35
C GLN A 281 2.11 17.05 15.46
N ARG A 282 2.34 16.96 14.13
CA ARG A 282 1.99 18.01 13.16
C ARG A 282 0.57 17.87 12.60
N GLY A 283 -0.21 16.88 13.06
CA GLY A 283 -1.58 16.65 12.62
C GLY A 283 -1.70 16.01 11.22
N PHE A 284 -0.63 15.38 10.73
CA PHE A 284 -0.60 14.63 9.46
C PHE A 284 -0.71 13.13 9.71
N SER A 285 -1.54 12.70 10.64
CA SER A 285 -1.59 11.31 11.09
C SER A 285 -2.19 10.34 10.06
N SER A 286 -2.83 10.83 8.99
CA SER A 286 -3.42 9.96 7.95
C SER A 286 -3.83 10.72 6.69
N GLY A 287 -4.11 9.95 5.61
CA GLY A 287 -4.75 10.42 4.39
C GLY A 287 -3.89 11.27 3.47
N ASP A 288 -4.57 12.04 2.61
CA ASP A 288 -3.93 12.81 1.53
C ASP A 288 -2.95 13.87 2.04
N ALA A 289 -3.22 14.43 3.23
CA ALA A 289 -2.34 15.43 3.86
C ALA A 289 -0.98 14.84 4.27
N TYR A 290 -0.95 13.61 4.81
CA TYR A 290 0.28 12.89 5.11
C TYR A 290 1.05 12.55 3.84
N MET A 291 0.35 12.05 2.83
CA MET A 291 0.95 11.63 1.55
C MET A 291 1.53 12.80 0.76
N ALA A 292 0.92 13.98 0.87
CA ALA A 292 1.42 15.19 0.20
C ALA A 292 2.77 15.67 0.75
N GLN A 293 3.20 15.16 1.92
CA GLN A 293 4.49 15.53 2.52
C GLN A 293 5.68 14.74 1.95
N TRP A 294 5.43 13.65 1.20
CA TRP A 294 6.48 12.85 0.58
C TRP A 294 7.00 13.49 -0.70
N LYS A 295 8.32 13.60 -0.83
CA LYS A 295 8.99 14.22 -1.97
C LYS A 295 10.38 13.63 -2.21
N TRP A 296 10.67 13.27 -3.46
CA TRP A 296 12.03 12.99 -3.90
C TRP A 296 12.86 14.26 -3.95
N SER A 297 14.15 14.16 -3.57
CA SER A 297 15.15 15.21 -3.85
C SER A 297 15.42 15.31 -5.35
N ASP A 298 16.08 16.39 -5.76
CA ASP A 298 16.70 16.46 -7.07
C ASP A 298 17.76 15.36 -7.21
N GLU A 299 17.98 14.89 -8.45
CA GLU A 299 19.00 13.91 -8.76
C GLU A 299 20.39 14.50 -8.55
N GLN A 300 21.26 13.73 -7.92
CA GLN A 300 22.64 14.08 -7.67
C GLN A 300 23.54 13.00 -8.24
N GLN A 301 24.75 13.37 -8.67
CA GLN A 301 25.73 12.43 -9.22
C GLN A 301 26.86 12.17 -8.23
N ARG A 302 27.32 10.91 -8.20
CA ARG A 302 28.46 10.48 -7.39
C ARG A 302 29.22 9.36 -8.08
N ASN A 303 30.53 9.33 -7.91
CA ASN A 303 31.38 8.25 -8.43
C ASN A 303 31.18 6.98 -7.60
N GLY A 304 31.08 5.84 -8.26
CA GLY A 304 30.87 4.52 -7.67
C GLY A 304 29.71 3.78 -8.34
N SER A 305 29.58 2.50 -8.05
CA SER A 305 28.42 1.70 -8.44
C SER A 305 27.18 2.15 -7.69
N ALA A 306 25.97 1.83 -8.19
CA ALA A 306 24.70 2.15 -7.54
C ALA A 306 24.69 1.69 -6.07
N LYS A 307 25.21 0.49 -5.78
CA LYS A 307 25.28 -0.05 -4.42
C LYS A 307 26.20 0.76 -3.50
N GLU A 308 27.42 1.06 -3.96
CA GLU A 308 28.40 1.85 -3.18
C GLU A 308 27.87 3.24 -2.86
N VAL A 309 27.24 3.89 -3.85
CA VAL A 309 26.67 5.22 -3.70
C VAL A 309 25.47 5.20 -2.75
N ALA A 310 24.53 4.26 -2.92
CA ALA A 310 23.37 4.14 -2.03
C ALA A 310 23.77 3.88 -0.57
N GLU A 311 24.74 2.97 -0.33
CA GLU A 311 25.24 2.67 1.02
C GLU A 311 26.01 3.85 1.64
N ALA A 312 26.76 4.60 0.84
CA ALA A 312 27.50 5.76 1.33
C ALA A 312 26.52 6.89 1.73
N VAL A 313 25.56 7.22 0.87
CA VAL A 313 24.56 8.24 1.15
C VAL A 313 23.69 7.85 2.36
N LYS A 314 23.27 6.58 2.45
CA LYS A 314 22.54 6.07 3.62
C LYS A 314 23.34 6.30 4.91
N ARG A 315 24.62 5.93 4.95
CA ARG A 315 25.48 6.15 6.14
C ARG A 315 25.63 7.62 6.49
N GLU A 316 25.77 8.49 5.50
CA GLU A 316 25.85 9.94 5.70
C GLU A 316 24.58 10.50 6.35
N LEU A 317 23.42 10.14 5.82
CA LEU A 317 22.13 10.55 6.37
C LEU A 317 21.89 10.01 7.78
N GLU A 318 22.20 8.74 8.03
CA GLU A 318 22.05 8.11 9.34
C GLU A 318 23.01 8.71 10.39
N SER A 319 24.22 9.11 9.99
CA SER A 319 25.18 9.75 10.87
C SER A 319 24.90 11.22 11.13
N ALA A 320 24.22 11.91 10.21
CA ALA A 320 23.83 13.31 10.36
C ALA A 320 22.57 13.49 11.23
N ALA A 321 21.81 12.44 11.46
CA ALA A 321 20.59 12.48 12.27
C ALA A 321 20.93 12.68 13.76
N THR A 322 20.44 13.76 14.35
CA THR A 322 20.71 14.19 15.75
C THR A 322 19.51 14.05 16.68
N TRP A 323 18.44 13.32 16.31
CA TRP A 323 17.22 13.11 17.09
C TRP A 323 17.12 11.72 17.72
#